data_c1c24a861cfcc2f5370a850522b375dd
#
_entry.id   c1c24a861cfcc2f5370a850522b375dd
#
_cell.length_a   1.000
_cell.length_b   1.000
_cell.length_c   1.000
_cell.angle_alpha   90.00
_cell.angle_beta   90.00
_cell.angle_gamma   90.00
#
_symmetry.space_group_name_H-M   'P 1'
#
loop_
_entity.id
_entity.type
_entity.pdbx_description
1 polymer ?
#
loop_
_entity_poly.entity_id
_entity_poly.type
_entity_poly.pdbx_seq_one_letter_code
_entity_poly.pdbx_strand_id
1 'polypeptide(L)'
;MRKIILFALFTLTTLSAKAHSQEEQVNINVAGIDLAISSNGPSSPSVHTFSRHTKYRSHLALFELGFNIPTNVSYGTTEPWFNLINAKSTQYTFNVFSVGTRLSPNGTVGLSAALGITWSNYVFETPTRVQRTDGMLTAEPVDTKGWVKSKINTFALHLPILLEVGQRKGFFAAVGGYGDLVVGSRSKIKYSKHNKEINRGLNLPLLQAGVTARVGYRRVYMFGNYSLTELFRNEGPSTNILTIGLGIGF
;
A
#
# COMPACT_ATOMS: atom_id res chain seq x y z
N MET A 1 23.98 10.50 -17.38
CA MET A 1 23.45 11.63 -16.59
C MET A 1 22.59 11.05 -15.47
N ARG A 2 23.11 11.04 -14.26
CA ARG A 2 22.43 10.55 -13.05
C ARG A 2 21.44 11.61 -12.59
N LYS A 3 20.14 11.36 -12.71
CA LYS A 3 19.12 12.18 -12.06
C LYS A 3 18.83 11.57 -10.68
N ILE A 4 19.29 12.27 -9.69
CA ILE A 4 18.97 12.05 -8.27
C ILE A 4 17.47 12.35 -8.12
N ILE A 5 16.68 11.34 -7.83
CA ILE A 5 15.29 11.51 -7.42
C ILE A 5 15.35 11.91 -5.95
N LEU A 6 15.21 13.19 -5.72
CA LEU A 6 15.05 13.76 -4.39
C LEU A 6 13.66 13.36 -3.89
N PHE A 7 13.60 12.47 -2.92
CA PHE A 7 12.40 12.14 -2.18
C PHE A 7 11.98 13.40 -1.41
N ALA A 8 10.98 14.12 -1.92
CA ALA A 8 10.33 15.17 -1.16
C ALA A 8 9.49 14.49 -0.06
N LEU A 9 10.08 14.40 1.13
CA LEU A 9 9.32 14.15 2.35
C LEU A 9 8.36 15.34 2.51
N PHE A 10 7.08 15.12 2.27
CA PHE A 10 6.05 16.11 2.55
C PHE A 10 5.96 16.25 4.07
N THR A 11 6.80 17.12 4.61
CA THR A 11 6.63 17.61 5.98
C THR A 11 5.52 18.64 5.95
N LEU A 12 4.35 18.26 6.48
CA LEU A 12 3.28 19.21 6.78
C LEU A 12 3.77 20.07 7.96
N THR A 13 4.51 21.12 7.68
CA THR A 13 4.87 22.13 8.66
C THR A 13 3.73 23.14 8.74
N THR A 14 2.89 23.05 9.76
CA THR A 14 2.02 24.17 10.12
C THR A 14 2.84 25.19 10.89
N LEU A 15 3.27 26.26 10.24
CA LEU A 15 3.88 27.41 10.88
C LEU A 15 2.75 28.25 11.47
N SER A 16 2.56 28.20 12.78
CA SER A 16 1.66 29.11 13.49
C SER A 16 2.50 30.15 14.23
N ALA A 17 2.70 31.30 13.60
CA ALA A 17 3.31 32.45 14.26
C ALA A 17 2.24 33.27 14.98
N LYS A 18 2.22 33.22 16.32
CA LYS A 18 1.47 34.15 17.15
C LYS A 18 2.44 35.17 17.73
N ALA A 19 2.50 36.34 17.13
CA ALA A 19 3.23 37.47 17.70
C ALA A 19 2.42 38.07 18.86
N HIS A 20 2.89 37.89 20.07
CA HIS A 20 2.52 38.77 21.18
C HIS A 20 3.76 39.01 22.05
N SER A 21 3.98 40.28 22.35
CA SER A 21 5.13 40.89 23.00
C SER A 21 5.81 40.09 24.13
N GLN A 22 7.13 40.03 24.07
CA GLN A 22 8.16 39.78 25.07
C GLN A 22 8.70 38.38 25.32
N GLU A 23 8.25 37.34 24.64
CA GLU A 23 8.99 36.08 24.61
C GLU A 23 8.80 35.47 23.22
N GLU A 24 9.83 35.48 22.41
CA GLU A 24 9.80 34.84 21.10
C GLU A 24 9.99 33.33 21.27
N GLN A 25 8.87 32.60 21.46
CA GLN A 25 8.85 31.15 21.44
C GLN A 25 8.43 30.68 20.05
N VAL A 26 9.33 30.06 19.32
CA VAL A 26 9.02 29.39 18.07
C VAL A 26 8.69 27.92 18.38
N ASN A 27 7.43 27.56 18.25
CA ASN A 27 6.99 26.18 18.38
C ASN A 27 6.90 25.52 17.00
N ILE A 28 7.71 24.51 16.76
CA ILE A 28 7.72 23.72 15.53
C ILE A 28 7.25 22.31 15.87
N ASN A 29 6.14 21.90 15.27
CA ASN A 29 5.67 20.51 15.39
C ASN A 29 6.10 19.72 14.15
N VAL A 30 6.94 18.71 14.34
CA VAL A 30 7.36 17.79 13.27
C VAL A 30 7.05 16.37 13.71
N ALA A 31 6.11 15.73 13.04
CA ALA A 31 5.73 14.34 13.27
C ALA A 31 5.41 13.97 14.75
N GLY A 32 4.74 14.87 15.47
CA GLY A 32 4.37 14.65 16.87
C GLY A 32 5.47 14.97 17.89
N ILE A 33 6.54 15.61 17.47
CA ILE A 33 7.59 16.16 18.31
C ILE A 33 7.42 17.68 18.32
N ASP A 34 7.04 18.24 19.44
CA ASP A 34 6.98 19.68 19.65
C ASP A 34 8.37 20.18 20.05
N LEU A 35 8.96 21.01 19.19
CA LEU A 35 10.21 21.72 19.46
C LEU A 35 9.86 23.16 19.85
N ALA A 36 10.09 23.51 21.10
CA ALA A 36 9.99 24.89 21.56
C ALA A 36 11.40 25.47 21.66
N ILE A 37 11.68 26.51 20.87
CA ILE A 37 12.91 27.28 20.97
C ILE A 37 12.57 28.56 21.72
N SER A 38 13.13 28.71 22.93
CA SER A 38 13.00 29.92 23.73
C SER A 38 14.34 30.62 23.78
N SER A 39 14.39 31.91 23.43
CA SER A 39 15.58 32.73 23.57
C SER A 39 15.43 33.66 24.79
N ASN A 40 15.83 33.21 25.96
CA ASN A 40 15.91 34.05 27.16
C ASN A 40 17.34 34.44 27.46
N GLY A 41 17.74 35.63 27.01
CA GLY A 41 18.99 36.26 27.43
C GLY A 41 20.29 35.73 26.82
N PRO A 42 21.48 36.21 27.27
CA PRO A 42 22.77 35.98 26.61
C PRO A 42 23.38 34.60 26.81
N SER A 43 22.65 33.61 27.22
CA SER A 43 23.10 32.22 27.36
C SER A 43 22.26 31.30 26.47
N SER A 44 22.93 30.66 25.51
CA SER A 44 22.53 29.55 24.65
C SER A 44 21.04 29.21 24.52
N PRO A 45 20.47 29.14 23.29
CA PRO A 45 19.11 28.68 23.12
C PRO A 45 18.92 27.26 23.69
N SER A 46 18.04 27.11 24.65
CA SER A 46 17.69 25.80 25.19
C SER A 46 16.59 25.21 24.33
N VAL A 47 16.88 24.09 23.68
CA VAL A 47 15.89 23.30 22.97
C VAL A 47 15.20 22.38 23.97
N HIS A 48 13.99 22.72 24.39
CA HIS A 48 13.16 21.82 25.18
C HIS A 48 12.37 20.88 24.26
N THR A 49 12.80 19.64 24.18
CA THR A 49 12.05 18.56 23.51
C THR A 49 10.97 18.05 24.45
N PHE A 50 9.75 18.47 24.28
CA PHE A 50 8.61 17.84 24.92
C PHE A 50 8.23 16.57 24.17
N SER A 51 8.94 15.47 24.45
CA SER A 51 8.52 14.15 24.02
C SER A 51 7.36 13.68 24.92
N ARG A 52 6.14 14.10 24.62
CA ARG A 52 4.99 13.34 25.08
C ARG A 52 5.05 12.01 24.34
N HIS A 53 5.29 10.93 25.05
CA HIS A 53 5.15 9.57 24.53
C HIS A 53 3.69 9.32 24.12
N THR A 54 3.35 9.77 22.93
CA THR A 54 2.03 9.59 22.32
C THR A 54 1.98 8.31 21.50
N LYS A 55 2.68 7.25 21.92
CA LYS A 55 2.66 5.97 21.24
C LYS A 55 1.23 5.46 21.11
N TYR A 56 0.76 5.37 19.89
CA TYR A 56 -0.45 4.65 19.53
C TYR A 56 -0.05 3.24 19.09
N ARG A 57 -0.70 2.24 19.65
CA ARG A 57 -0.49 0.88 19.21
C ARG A 57 -1.49 0.56 18.11
N SER A 58 -1.01 0.59 16.89
CA SER A 58 -1.78 0.29 15.70
C SER A 58 -2.36 -1.13 15.72
N HIS A 59 -3.53 -1.28 15.08
CA HIS A 59 -4.15 -2.58 14.79
C HIS A 59 -3.67 -3.16 13.44
N LEU A 60 -2.69 -2.53 12.79
CA LEU A 60 -2.13 -3.03 11.53
C LEU A 60 -1.62 -4.45 11.72
N ALA A 61 -2.11 -5.35 10.86
CA ALA A 61 -1.77 -6.76 10.91
C ALA A 61 -0.32 -7.03 10.59
N LEU A 62 0.21 -8.06 11.22
CA LEU A 62 1.43 -8.70 10.75
C LEU A 62 1.22 -9.34 9.37
N PHE A 63 0.08 -10.00 9.19
CA PHE A 63 -0.25 -10.77 7.99
C PHE A 63 -1.68 -10.48 7.53
N GLU A 64 -1.83 -10.26 6.24
CA GLU A 64 -3.11 -10.09 5.56
C GLU A 64 -3.21 -11.06 4.39
N LEU A 65 -4.38 -11.65 4.22
CA LEU A 65 -4.76 -12.50 3.10
C LEU A 65 -6.02 -11.94 2.46
N GLY A 66 -5.97 -11.63 1.18
CA GLY A 66 -7.11 -11.12 0.42
C GLY A 66 -7.28 -11.80 -0.93
N PHE A 67 -8.44 -11.57 -1.53
CA PHE A 67 -8.78 -11.97 -2.89
C PHE A 67 -8.82 -10.74 -3.80
N ASN A 68 -8.15 -10.83 -4.93
CA ASN A 68 -8.08 -9.77 -5.93
C ASN A 68 -9.25 -9.90 -6.92
N ILE A 69 -10.03 -8.86 -7.04
CA ILE A 69 -11.21 -8.76 -7.89
C ILE A 69 -10.98 -7.60 -8.86
N PRO A 70 -10.87 -7.85 -10.18
CA PRO A 70 -10.76 -6.77 -11.15
C PRO A 70 -12.08 -6.00 -11.21
N THR A 71 -11.97 -4.69 -11.32
CA THR A 71 -13.10 -3.78 -11.44
C THR A 71 -12.87 -2.86 -12.64
N ASN A 72 -13.97 -2.38 -13.25
CA ASN A 72 -13.91 -1.44 -14.36
C ASN A 72 -13.01 -1.91 -15.53
N VAL A 73 -13.10 -3.21 -15.88
CA VAL A 73 -12.25 -3.77 -16.93
C VAL A 73 -12.69 -3.24 -18.27
N SER A 74 -11.82 -2.51 -18.97
CA SER A 74 -12.04 -2.00 -20.32
C SER A 74 -10.87 -2.40 -21.23
N TYR A 75 -11.18 -2.97 -22.36
CA TYR A 75 -10.18 -3.48 -23.32
C TYR A 75 -9.97 -2.55 -24.52
N GLY A 76 -10.72 -1.43 -24.60
CA GLY A 76 -10.67 -0.57 -25.79
C GLY A 76 -11.03 -1.37 -27.04
N THR A 77 -10.09 -1.47 -27.96
CA THR A 77 -10.23 -2.23 -29.23
C THR A 77 -9.66 -3.64 -29.15
N THR A 78 -9.08 -4.06 -28.03
CA THR A 78 -8.41 -5.35 -27.87
C THR A 78 -9.40 -6.43 -27.43
N GLU A 79 -9.15 -7.68 -27.81
CA GLU A 79 -9.97 -8.80 -27.33
C GLU A 79 -9.85 -9.01 -25.82
N PRO A 80 -10.93 -9.42 -25.13
CA PRO A 80 -10.93 -9.67 -23.70
C PRO A 80 -10.02 -10.85 -23.33
N TRP A 81 -8.99 -10.61 -22.53
CA TRP A 81 -8.06 -11.66 -22.07
C TRP A 81 -7.81 -11.67 -20.54
N PHE A 82 -8.13 -10.57 -19.84
CA PHE A 82 -7.87 -10.42 -18.41
C PHE A 82 -9.10 -10.83 -17.57
N ASN A 83 -9.58 -12.04 -17.80
CA ASN A 83 -10.63 -12.63 -16.97
C ASN A 83 -10.00 -13.46 -15.86
N LEU A 84 -10.29 -13.11 -14.61
CA LEU A 84 -9.66 -13.73 -13.44
C LEU A 84 -10.60 -14.69 -12.72
N ILE A 85 -10.04 -15.81 -12.26
CA ILE A 85 -10.68 -16.66 -11.25
C ILE A 85 -10.47 -15.97 -9.89
N ASN A 86 -11.45 -15.18 -9.44
CA ASN A 86 -11.34 -14.38 -8.23
C ASN A 86 -10.96 -15.20 -7.00
N ALA A 87 -11.55 -16.39 -6.82
CA ALA A 87 -11.27 -17.30 -5.70
C ALA A 87 -9.82 -17.86 -5.70
N LYS A 88 -9.08 -17.73 -6.80
CA LYS A 88 -7.67 -18.15 -6.92
C LYS A 88 -6.72 -16.97 -7.06
N SER A 89 -7.26 -15.78 -7.27
CA SER A 89 -6.48 -14.54 -7.39
C SER A 89 -6.30 -13.93 -6.01
N THR A 90 -5.15 -14.17 -5.40
CA THR A 90 -4.88 -13.89 -3.99
C THR A 90 -3.81 -12.83 -3.80
N GLN A 91 -3.93 -12.08 -2.72
CA GLN A 91 -2.92 -11.15 -2.24
C GLN A 91 -2.50 -11.54 -0.83
N TYR A 92 -1.21 -11.57 -0.60
CA TYR A 92 -0.58 -11.77 0.70
C TYR A 92 0.21 -10.52 1.04
N THR A 93 -0.08 -9.92 2.19
CA THR A 93 0.67 -8.77 2.70
C THR A 93 1.29 -9.13 4.03
N PHE A 94 2.56 -8.84 4.18
CA PHE A 94 3.32 -9.02 5.40
C PHE A 94 3.90 -7.68 5.83
N ASN A 95 3.36 -7.10 6.91
CA ASN A 95 3.85 -5.83 7.46
C ASN A 95 4.97 -6.12 8.47
N VAL A 96 6.19 -5.70 8.12
CA VAL A 96 7.40 -5.95 8.92
C VAL A 96 7.52 -4.95 10.06
N PHE A 97 7.11 -3.71 9.81
CA PHE A 97 7.27 -2.61 10.72
C PHE A 97 6.02 -1.73 10.75
N SER A 98 5.57 -1.33 11.93
CA SER A 98 4.45 -0.40 12.09
C SER A 98 4.75 0.64 13.16
N VAL A 99 4.29 1.86 12.90
CA VAL A 99 4.37 2.99 13.81
C VAL A 99 2.99 3.61 13.96
N GLY A 100 2.73 4.22 15.09
CA GLY A 100 1.48 4.94 15.31
C GLY A 100 1.65 6.09 16.29
N THR A 101 0.91 7.16 16.05
CA THR A 101 0.80 8.30 16.93
C THR A 101 -0.63 8.48 17.41
N ARG A 102 -0.79 8.87 18.67
CA ARG A 102 -2.10 9.11 19.28
C ARG A 102 -2.58 10.49 18.91
N LEU A 103 -3.81 10.58 18.42
CA LEU A 103 -4.47 11.85 18.06
C LEU A 103 -5.48 12.30 19.13
N SER A 104 -6.01 11.37 19.95
CA SER A 104 -6.94 11.72 21.02
C SER A 104 -6.33 11.50 22.41
N PRO A 105 -6.71 12.29 23.42
CA PRO A 105 -6.23 12.11 24.81
C PRO A 105 -6.53 10.71 25.35
N ASN A 106 -7.70 10.16 25.01
CA ASN A 106 -8.16 8.84 25.46
C ASN A 106 -7.52 7.68 24.68
N GLY A 107 -6.72 7.98 23.65
CA GLY A 107 -6.09 6.97 22.80
C GLY A 107 -7.05 6.17 21.93
N THR A 108 -8.28 6.66 21.73
CA THR A 108 -9.28 6.02 20.87
C THR A 108 -9.10 6.36 19.41
N VAL A 109 -8.38 7.45 19.10
CA VAL A 109 -8.05 7.87 17.73
C VAL A 109 -6.54 7.92 17.57
N GLY A 110 -6.04 7.33 16.50
CA GLY A 110 -4.63 7.31 16.16
C GLY A 110 -4.39 7.35 14.66
N LEU A 111 -3.21 7.83 14.30
CA LEU A 111 -2.67 7.72 12.96
C LEU A 111 -1.62 6.62 12.98
N SER A 112 -1.69 5.70 12.03
CA SER A 112 -0.75 4.60 11.92
C SER A 112 -0.21 4.47 10.51
N ALA A 113 1.01 3.99 10.41
CA ALA A 113 1.65 3.63 9.16
C ALA A 113 2.41 2.32 9.33
N ALA A 114 2.57 1.57 8.25
CA ALA A 114 3.42 0.39 8.25
C ALA A 114 4.30 0.34 7.01
N LEU A 115 5.36 -0.46 7.09
CA LEU A 115 6.14 -0.86 5.95
C LEU A 115 6.07 -2.37 5.85
N GLY A 116 5.68 -2.85 4.70
CA GLY A 116 5.49 -4.28 4.44
C GLY A 116 5.89 -4.68 3.03
N ILE A 117 5.62 -5.92 2.74
CA ILE A 117 5.75 -6.51 1.42
C ILE A 117 4.42 -7.13 1.01
N THR A 118 4.07 -6.96 -0.25
CA THR A 118 2.86 -7.53 -0.83
C THR A 118 3.21 -8.44 -2.00
N TRP A 119 2.60 -9.60 -2.01
CA TRP A 119 2.68 -10.55 -3.12
C TRP A 119 1.28 -10.81 -3.65
N SER A 120 1.00 -10.37 -4.88
CA SER A 120 -0.28 -10.60 -5.55
C SER A 120 -0.18 -11.65 -6.64
N ASN A 121 -1.23 -12.45 -6.75
CA ASN A 121 -1.43 -13.43 -7.80
C ASN A 121 -2.73 -13.10 -8.53
N TYR A 122 -2.68 -13.07 -9.85
CA TYR A 122 -3.82 -12.87 -10.75
C TYR A 122 -3.92 -14.10 -11.64
N VAL A 123 -4.87 -14.99 -11.33
CA VAL A 123 -5.02 -16.28 -12.02
C VAL A 123 -6.07 -16.15 -13.09
N PHE A 124 -5.68 -16.37 -14.34
CA PHE A 124 -6.57 -16.27 -15.50
C PHE A 124 -7.56 -17.43 -15.58
N GLU A 125 -8.75 -17.11 -16.03
CA GLU A 125 -9.78 -18.10 -16.37
C GLU A 125 -9.40 -18.83 -17.65
N THR A 126 -9.07 -18.08 -18.70
CA THR A 126 -8.55 -18.61 -19.97
C THR A 126 -7.03 -18.61 -19.93
N PRO A 127 -6.37 -19.73 -20.29
CA PRO A 127 -4.91 -19.79 -20.37
C PRO A 127 -4.37 -18.76 -21.37
N THR A 128 -3.70 -17.74 -20.85
CA THR A 128 -3.18 -16.63 -21.65
C THR A 128 -1.68 -16.47 -21.38
N ARG A 129 -0.91 -16.38 -22.47
CA ARG A 129 0.50 -15.98 -22.42
C ARG A 129 0.58 -14.47 -22.40
N VAL A 130 1.13 -13.93 -21.31
CA VAL A 130 1.38 -12.50 -21.20
C VAL A 130 2.88 -12.27 -21.16
N GLN A 131 3.37 -11.50 -22.11
CA GLN A 131 4.79 -11.19 -22.27
C GLN A 131 4.96 -9.74 -22.71
N ARG A 132 6.20 -9.27 -22.63
CA ARG A 132 6.59 -7.97 -23.17
C ARG A 132 7.36 -8.19 -24.46
N THR A 133 6.84 -7.65 -25.56
CA THR A 133 7.46 -7.70 -26.88
C THR A 133 7.64 -6.25 -27.37
N ASP A 134 8.85 -5.86 -27.71
CA ASP A 134 9.20 -4.50 -28.18
C ASP A 134 8.73 -3.36 -27.29
N GLY A 135 8.74 -3.61 -25.97
CA GLY A 135 8.28 -2.64 -24.98
C GLY A 135 6.79 -2.71 -24.66
N MET A 136 5.99 -3.33 -25.47
CA MET A 136 4.54 -3.45 -25.32
C MET A 136 4.14 -4.74 -24.62
N LEU A 137 3.02 -4.69 -23.88
CA LEU A 137 2.43 -5.86 -23.25
C LEU A 137 1.58 -6.60 -24.29
N THR A 138 1.98 -7.84 -24.62
CA THR A 138 1.21 -8.71 -25.52
C THR A 138 0.57 -9.83 -24.71
N ALA A 139 -0.68 -10.15 -25.06
CA ALA A 139 -1.44 -11.23 -24.46
C ALA A 139 -1.98 -12.15 -25.57
N GLU A 140 -1.60 -13.40 -25.55
CA GLU A 140 -1.98 -14.40 -26.53
C GLU A 140 -2.68 -15.57 -25.84
N PRO A 141 -3.88 -15.98 -26.28
CA PRO A 141 -4.49 -17.21 -25.81
C PRO A 141 -3.58 -18.39 -26.16
N VAL A 142 -3.43 -19.32 -25.22
CA VAL A 142 -2.61 -20.52 -25.45
C VAL A 142 -3.55 -21.67 -25.80
N ASP A 143 -3.46 -22.16 -27.02
CA ASP A 143 -4.18 -23.36 -27.44
C ASP A 143 -3.59 -24.58 -26.72
N THR A 144 -4.41 -25.30 -25.98
CA THR A 144 -3.96 -26.37 -25.10
C THR A 144 -4.81 -27.62 -25.23
N LYS A 145 -4.15 -28.69 -25.66
CA LYS A 145 -4.66 -30.04 -25.43
C LYS A 145 -4.27 -30.48 -24.01
N GLY A 146 -4.99 -30.03 -23.00
CA GLY A 146 -4.71 -30.43 -21.62
C GLY A 146 -4.95 -29.31 -20.58
N TRP A 147 -4.60 -29.60 -19.32
CA TRP A 147 -4.74 -28.66 -18.22
C TRP A 147 -3.59 -27.65 -18.20
N VAL A 148 -3.92 -26.38 -18.36
CA VAL A 148 -2.96 -25.29 -18.32
C VAL A 148 -3.42 -24.26 -17.29
N LYS A 149 -2.48 -23.74 -16.51
CA LYS A 149 -2.69 -22.64 -15.56
C LYS A 149 -1.80 -21.48 -15.92
N SER A 150 -2.40 -20.33 -16.17
CA SER A 150 -1.67 -19.08 -16.36
C SER A 150 -2.00 -18.07 -15.28
N LYS A 151 -1.01 -17.28 -14.91
CA LYS A 151 -1.16 -16.22 -13.91
C LYS A 151 -0.11 -15.13 -14.04
N ILE A 152 -0.46 -13.94 -13.59
CA ILE A 152 0.50 -12.87 -13.30
C ILE A 152 0.78 -12.87 -11.79
N ASN A 153 2.04 -12.64 -11.44
CA ASN A 153 2.47 -12.39 -10.08
C ASN A 153 3.14 -11.03 -10.00
N THR A 154 2.84 -10.28 -8.95
CA THR A 154 3.54 -9.04 -8.62
C THR A 154 4.12 -9.13 -7.22
N PHE A 155 5.22 -8.43 -7.01
CA PHE A 155 5.86 -8.27 -5.71
C PHE A 155 6.12 -6.78 -5.50
N ALA A 156 5.66 -6.23 -4.38
CA ALA A 156 5.75 -4.81 -4.08
C ALA A 156 6.15 -4.54 -2.63
N LEU A 157 6.80 -3.41 -2.39
CA LEU A 157 6.89 -2.80 -1.07
C LEU A 157 5.59 -2.07 -0.79
N HIS A 158 5.01 -2.27 0.39
CA HIS A 158 3.69 -1.78 0.78
C HIS A 158 3.79 -0.76 1.92
N LEU A 159 3.18 0.40 1.73
CA LEU A 159 3.15 1.49 2.70
C LEU A 159 1.71 1.96 2.93
N PRO A 160 0.96 1.41 3.88
CA PRO A 160 -0.34 1.92 4.31
C PRO A 160 -0.18 3.05 5.32
N ILE A 161 -1.08 4.05 5.25
CA ILE A 161 -1.25 5.13 6.22
C ILE A 161 -2.72 5.21 6.57
N LEU A 162 -3.05 5.03 7.85
CA LEU A 162 -4.41 4.84 8.33
C LEU A 162 -4.76 5.80 9.47
N LEU A 163 -5.95 6.35 9.42
CA LEU A 163 -6.63 6.91 10.56
C LEU A 163 -7.44 5.80 11.23
N GLU A 164 -7.09 5.46 12.45
CA GLU A 164 -7.74 4.40 13.22
C GLU A 164 -8.61 4.99 14.32
N VAL A 165 -9.81 4.43 14.49
CA VAL A 165 -10.73 4.76 15.57
C VAL A 165 -11.16 3.48 16.25
N GLY A 166 -11.00 3.40 17.56
CA GLY A 166 -11.42 2.23 18.33
C GLY A 166 -10.62 2.01 19.61
N GLN A 167 -10.95 0.91 20.27
CA GLN A 167 -10.30 0.48 21.49
C GLN A 167 -9.35 -0.69 21.22
N ARG A 168 -8.17 -0.66 21.82
CA ARG A 168 -7.14 -1.70 21.65
C ARG A 168 -7.63 -3.14 21.88
N LYS A 169 -8.54 -3.33 22.82
CA LYS A 169 -9.12 -4.63 23.20
C LYS A 169 -10.56 -4.80 22.76
N GLY A 170 -11.06 -3.92 21.90
CA GLY A 170 -12.44 -3.87 21.44
C GLY A 170 -12.56 -3.82 19.91
N PHE A 171 -13.67 -3.26 19.47
CA PHE A 171 -13.90 -2.96 18.06
C PHE A 171 -13.05 -1.77 17.63
N PHE A 172 -12.63 -1.81 16.38
CA PHE A 172 -11.97 -0.69 15.72
C PHE A 172 -12.38 -0.61 14.25
N ALA A 173 -12.27 0.59 13.72
CA ALA A 173 -12.36 0.87 12.29
C ALA A 173 -11.16 1.73 11.89
N ALA A 174 -10.70 1.57 10.65
CA ALA A 174 -9.64 2.36 10.11
C ALA A 174 -9.91 2.65 8.63
N VAL A 175 -9.53 3.85 8.21
CA VAL A 175 -9.60 4.27 6.82
C VAL A 175 -8.31 5.00 6.46
N GLY A 176 -7.91 4.92 5.19
CA GLY A 176 -6.72 5.63 4.76
C GLY A 176 -6.32 5.33 3.33
N GLY A 177 -5.07 5.59 3.05
CA GLY A 177 -4.45 5.31 1.76
C GLY A 177 -3.30 4.31 1.88
N TYR A 178 -2.89 3.78 0.76
CA TYR A 178 -1.67 2.99 0.66
C TYR A 178 -0.93 3.32 -0.63
N GLY A 179 0.38 3.09 -0.59
CA GLY A 179 1.25 3.14 -1.75
C GLY A 179 2.04 1.84 -1.88
N ASP A 180 2.12 1.32 -3.09
CA ASP A 180 2.86 0.11 -3.43
C ASP A 180 3.95 0.44 -4.45
N LEU A 181 5.20 0.12 -4.11
CA LEU A 181 6.31 0.18 -5.04
C LEU A 181 6.52 -1.21 -5.63
N VAL A 182 6.09 -1.41 -6.87
CA VAL A 182 6.19 -2.69 -7.58
C VAL A 182 7.63 -2.95 -7.99
N VAL A 183 8.30 -3.86 -7.31
CA VAL A 183 9.72 -4.20 -7.54
C VAL A 183 9.90 -5.42 -8.43
N GLY A 184 8.82 -6.15 -8.71
CA GLY A 184 8.88 -7.30 -9.58
C GLY A 184 7.53 -7.72 -10.13
N SER A 185 7.53 -8.13 -11.40
CA SER A 185 6.35 -8.70 -12.06
C SER A 185 6.77 -9.89 -12.93
N ARG A 186 5.93 -10.89 -13.00
CA ARG A 186 6.14 -12.05 -13.86
C ARG A 186 4.82 -12.69 -14.29
N SER A 187 4.76 -13.11 -15.55
CA SER A 187 3.76 -14.03 -16.05
C SER A 187 4.30 -15.46 -15.94
N LYS A 188 3.44 -16.39 -15.57
CA LYS A 188 3.77 -17.81 -15.47
C LYS A 188 2.67 -18.64 -16.10
N ILE A 189 3.07 -19.48 -17.07
CA ILE A 189 2.24 -20.52 -17.65
C ILE A 189 2.77 -21.87 -17.23
N LYS A 190 1.90 -22.75 -16.84
CA LYS A 190 2.22 -24.13 -16.47
C LYS A 190 1.41 -25.09 -17.31
N TYR A 191 2.09 -25.82 -18.19
CA TYR A 191 1.51 -26.82 -19.10
C TYR A 191 1.40 -28.21 -18.44
N SER A 192 2.34 -28.54 -17.56
CA SER A 192 2.37 -29.80 -16.81
C SER A 192 3.17 -29.63 -15.52
N LYS A 193 3.36 -30.72 -14.74
CA LYS A 193 4.20 -30.66 -13.53
C LYS A 193 5.63 -30.16 -13.82
N HIS A 194 6.19 -30.47 -14.99
CA HIS A 194 7.59 -30.19 -15.33
C HIS A 194 7.75 -29.03 -16.32
N ASN A 195 6.76 -28.76 -17.18
CA ASN A 195 6.84 -27.72 -18.21
C ASN A 195 6.17 -26.43 -17.74
N LYS A 196 6.97 -25.39 -17.59
CA LYS A 196 6.53 -24.03 -17.20
C LYS A 196 7.30 -23.00 -18.03
N GLU A 197 6.58 -21.95 -18.41
CA GLU A 197 7.14 -20.76 -19.03
C GLU A 197 7.00 -19.58 -18.05
N ILE A 198 8.05 -18.77 -17.95
CA ILE A 198 8.07 -17.60 -17.04
C ILE A 198 8.62 -16.41 -17.80
N ASN A 199 7.78 -15.41 -18.00
CA ASN A 199 8.15 -14.12 -18.58
C ASN A 199 8.22 -13.08 -17.46
N ARG A 200 9.30 -12.32 -17.39
CA ARG A 200 9.56 -11.32 -16.34
C ARG A 200 9.52 -9.91 -16.91
N GLY A 201 9.38 -8.92 -16.03
CA GLY A 201 9.44 -7.51 -16.43
C GLY A 201 8.22 -7.09 -17.25
N LEU A 202 7.04 -7.52 -16.84
CA LEU A 202 5.79 -7.01 -17.38
C LEU A 202 5.72 -5.50 -17.10
N ASN A 203 5.38 -4.71 -18.10
CA ASN A 203 5.40 -3.25 -18.03
C ASN A 203 4.25 -2.70 -17.12
N LEU A 204 4.30 -3.05 -15.84
CA LEU A 204 3.34 -2.56 -14.85
C LEU A 204 3.77 -1.20 -14.30
N PRO A 205 2.84 -0.37 -13.78
CA PRO A 205 3.19 0.85 -13.06
C PRO A 205 4.13 0.55 -11.89
N LEU A 206 5.23 1.30 -11.81
CA LEU A 206 6.19 1.15 -10.73
C LEU A 206 5.57 1.55 -9.37
N LEU A 207 4.76 2.60 -9.37
CA LEU A 207 4.06 3.10 -8.20
C LEU A 207 2.56 2.88 -8.39
N GLN A 208 1.96 2.19 -7.46
CA GLN A 208 0.52 2.00 -7.36
C GLN A 208 0.04 2.63 -6.07
N ALA A 209 -1.13 3.25 -6.10
CA ALA A 209 -1.73 3.88 -4.95
C ALA A 209 -3.22 3.55 -4.87
N GLY A 210 -3.74 3.54 -3.67
CA GLY A 210 -5.14 3.23 -3.45
C GLY A 210 -5.65 3.68 -2.09
N VAL A 211 -6.92 3.39 -1.87
CA VAL A 211 -7.61 3.63 -0.60
C VAL A 211 -7.87 2.30 0.10
N THR A 212 -7.93 2.33 1.42
CA THR A 212 -8.15 1.15 2.24
C THR A 212 -9.12 1.45 3.37
N ALA A 213 -9.95 0.48 3.69
CA ALA A 213 -10.82 0.50 4.86
C ALA A 213 -10.68 -0.83 5.62
N ARG A 214 -10.75 -0.75 6.93
CA ARG A 214 -10.60 -1.90 7.83
C ARG A 214 -11.61 -1.83 8.95
N VAL A 215 -12.14 -2.96 9.35
CA VAL A 215 -13.01 -3.09 10.52
C VAL A 215 -12.73 -4.40 11.21
N GLY A 216 -12.60 -4.37 12.52
CA GLY A 216 -12.24 -5.57 13.23
C GLY A 216 -12.50 -5.53 14.72
N TYR A 217 -12.17 -6.63 15.34
CA TYR A 217 -12.25 -6.83 16.77
C TYR A 217 -10.92 -7.40 17.28
N ARG A 218 -10.30 -6.68 18.21
CA ARG A 218 -9.00 -7.04 18.80
C ARG A 218 -7.90 -7.21 17.74
N ARG A 219 -7.53 -8.44 17.43
CA ARG A 219 -6.43 -8.81 16.54
C ARG A 219 -6.85 -9.26 15.14
N VAL A 220 -8.15 -9.46 14.91
CA VAL A 220 -8.68 -9.96 13.64
C VAL A 220 -9.52 -8.87 13.01
N TYR A 221 -9.32 -8.64 11.73
CA TYR A 221 -10.11 -7.68 10.98
C TYR A 221 -10.37 -8.11 9.55
N MET A 222 -11.43 -7.58 9.00
CA MET A 222 -11.69 -7.55 7.56
C MET A 222 -11.10 -6.29 6.97
N PHE A 223 -10.60 -6.36 5.75
CA PHE A 223 -10.13 -5.19 5.02
C PHE A 223 -10.62 -5.19 3.59
N GLY A 224 -10.72 -3.98 3.02
CA GLY A 224 -10.92 -3.73 1.61
C GLY A 224 -9.89 -2.71 1.12
N ASN A 225 -9.13 -3.06 0.10
CA ASN A 225 -8.18 -2.18 -0.58
C ASN A 225 -8.67 -1.95 -2.00
N TYR A 226 -8.84 -0.70 -2.40
CA TYR A 226 -9.20 -0.34 -3.76
C TYR A 226 -8.05 0.45 -4.41
N SER A 227 -7.48 -0.11 -5.48
CA SER A 227 -6.42 0.55 -6.23
C SER A 227 -7.00 1.68 -7.07
N LEU A 228 -6.49 2.90 -6.89
CA LEU A 228 -6.80 4.05 -7.74
C LEU A 228 -5.93 4.08 -9.00
N THR A 229 -4.76 3.44 -8.93
CA THR A 229 -3.89 3.26 -10.08
C THR A 229 -4.30 2.00 -10.82
N GLU A 230 -4.38 2.08 -12.14
CA GLU A 230 -4.62 0.92 -12.98
C GLU A 230 -3.51 -0.13 -12.84
N LEU A 231 -3.89 -1.41 -13.00
CA LEU A 231 -2.94 -2.51 -12.88
C LEU A 231 -1.91 -2.50 -14.00
N PHE A 232 -2.32 -2.12 -15.20
CA PHE A 232 -1.46 -2.07 -16.38
C PHE A 232 -1.20 -0.61 -16.80
N ARG A 233 -0.08 -0.37 -17.46
CA ARG A 233 0.14 0.86 -18.21
C ARG A 233 -0.67 0.84 -19.50
N ASN A 234 -0.57 1.90 -20.30
CA ASN A 234 -1.35 2.19 -21.50
C ASN A 234 -1.47 1.06 -22.54
N GLU A 235 -0.81 -0.07 -22.34
CA GLU A 235 -0.72 -1.19 -23.28
C GLU A 235 -1.52 -2.42 -22.85
N GLY A 236 -2.21 -2.34 -21.73
CA GLY A 236 -3.07 -3.40 -21.18
C GLY A 236 -4.52 -2.95 -21.02
N PRO A 237 -5.41 -3.83 -20.58
CA PRO A 237 -6.75 -3.43 -20.22
C PRO A 237 -6.72 -2.42 -19.07
N SER A 238 -7.51 -1.35 -19.20
CA SER A 238 -7.75 -0.45 -18.09
C SER A 238 -8.53 -1.20 -17.03
N THR A 239 -7.96 -1.36 -15.84
CA THR A 239 -8.59 -2.07 -14.73
C THR A 239 -8.01 -1.66 -13.39
N ASN A 240 -8.88 -1.48 -12.43
CA ASN A 240 -8.53 -1.28 -11.02
C ASN A 240 -8.75 -2.60 -10.28
N ILE A 241 -8.04 -2.79 -9.18
CA ILE A 241 -8.15 -4.00 -8.37
C ILE A 241 -8.81 -3.64 -7.03
N LEU A 242 -9.86 -4.38 -6.71
CA LEU A 242 -10.44 -4.43 -5.37
C LEU A 242 -9.91 -5.70 -4.68
N THR A 243 -9.27 -5.55 -3.55
CA THR A 243 -8.83 -6.68 -2.71
C THR A 243 -9.65 -6.69 -1.43
N ILE A 244 -10.32 -7.80 -1.15
CA ILE A 244 -11.08 -8.01 0.09
C ILE A 244 -10.48 -9.20 0.83
N GLY A 245 -10.31 -9.06 2.14
CA GLY A 245 -9.65 -10.12 2.89
C GLY A 245 -9.73 -9.99 4.40
N LEU A 246 -8.91 -10.81 5.06
CA LEU A 246 -8.76 -10.88 6.50
C LEU A 246 -7.32 -10.58 6.89
N GLY A 247 -7.15 -9.90 8.03
CA GLY A 247 -5.86 -9.61 8.63
C GLY A 247 -5.82 -10.09 10.09
N ILE A 248 -4.62 -10.51 10.51
CA ILE A 248 -4.34 -10.88 11.90
C ILE A 248 -3.24 -9.98 12.42
N GLY A 249 -3.59 -9.12 13.38
CA GLY A 249 -2.69 -8.13 14.01
C GLY A 249 -1.92 -8.66 15.23
N PHE A 250 -1.09 -7.77 15.79
CA PHE A 250 -0.33 -7.98 17.02
C PHE A 250 -1.16 -7.85 18.31
#